data_7b3079a64e91a99d3b72b12ccedabff6
#
_entry.id   7b3079a64e91a99d3b72b12ccedabff6
#
_cell.length_a   1.000
_cell.length_b   1.000
_cell.length_c   1.000
_cell.angle_alpha   90.00
_cell.angle_beta   90.00
_cell.angle_gamma   90.00
#
_symmetry.space_group_name_H-M   'P 1'
#
loop_
_entity.id
_entity.type
_entity.pdbx_description
1 polymer ?
#
loop_
_entity_poly.entity_id
_entity_poly.type
_entity_poly.pdbx_seq_one_letter_code
_entity_poly.pdbx_strand_id
1 'polypeptide(L)'
;WKRGSGMWTFDCKNVVAQHNKFMNAHGPMDSYGSHIDYGNENVVFQYNYSFNNEGGFAEILGDNINCGYRYNISVNDGYREDPNGVSWDKKGKIFWVSNYCGQNPIRCPSVGTFIYNNTVFVNDTLNPEIYIWPDVGDVHLYNNLVVVGQNGNVISTLIETDSNDLYISHNLFYDTSRIDLDNKLENNSVYEDPLLLNSVYLGENDPAAYRIQSNSPAINSGFLINGSNDSTKYLEHNGGLDYFGNSVSHHLPSNIGAFNGSGPMQILEQKTNDIKLFPSVTYDYVSISIKNYSGPINTEIYTLKGDFINSQNGKILSLK
;
A
#
# COMPACT_ATOMS: atom_id res chain seq x y z
N TRP A 1 -20.32 18.49 -9.36
CA TRP A 1 -18.88 18.59 -9.67
C TRP A 1 -18.47 17.29 -10.39
N LYS A 2 -17.67 17.40 -11.43
CA LYS A 2 -17.28 16.24 -12.25
C LYS A 2 -15.82 15.80 -12.00
N ARG A 3 -15.11 16.51 -11.14
CA ARG A 3 -13.72 16.25 -10.77
C ARG A 3 -13.57 16.37 -9.25
N GLY A 4 -12.89 15.48 -8.62
CA GLY A 4 -12.64 15.55 -7.20
C GLY A 4 -11.75 14.43 -6.72
N SER A 5 -10.52 14.76 -6.34
CA SER A 5 -9.64 13.90 -5.57
C SER A 5 -9.78 14.20 -4.09
N GLY A 6 -9.35 13.30 -3.22
CA GLY A 6 -9.36 13.52 -1.78
C GLY A 6 -8.48 14.71 -1.38
N MET A 7 -7.33 14.83 -2.01
CA MET A 7 -6.42 15.97 -1.88
C MET A 7 -5.56 16.09 -3.13
N TRP A 8 -5.18 17.30 -3.52
CA TRP A 8 -4.11 17.53 -4.51
C TRP A 8 -3.22 18.71 -4.14
N THR A 9 -1.99 18.68 -4.65
CA THR A 9 -1.04 19.78 -4.58
C THR A 9 -0.78 20.33 -5.97
N PHE A 10 -0.64 21.63 -6.10
CA PHE A 10 -0.40 22.33 -7.35
C PHE A 10 0.54 23.51 -7.10
N ASP A 11 1.61 23.63 -7.89
CA ASP A 11 2.61 24.71 -7.79
C ASP A 11 3.06 24.99 -6.35
N CYS A 12 3.31 23.91 -5.61
CA CYS A 12 3.65 23.93 -4.19
C CYS A 12 5.10 23.52 -3.97
N LYS A 13 5.69 23.98 -2.85
CA LYS A 13 7.03 23.60 -2.43
C LYS A 13 7.07 23.12 -0.98
N ASN A 14 7.86 22.07 -0.72
CA ASN A 14 8.12 21.54 0.63
C ASN A 14 6.85 21.16 1.39
N VAL A 15 5.99 20.35 0.76
CA VAL A 15 4.73 19.88 1.35
C VAL A 15 4.85 18.41 1.77
N VAL A 16 4.44 18.12 2.98
CA VAL A 16 4.27 16.74 3.48
C VAL A 16 2.81 16.52 3.84
N ALA A 17 2.12 15.66 3.09
CA ALA A 17 0.77 15.19 3.39
C ALA A 17 0.86 13.83 4.07
N GLN A 18 0.51 13.74 5.35
CA GLN A 18 0.67 12.50 6.12
C GLN A 18 -0.47 12.23 7.10
N HIS A 19 -0.65 10.95 7.45
CA HIS A 19 -1.65 10.48 8.41
C HIS A 19 -3.10 10.88 8.06
N ASN A 20 -3.39 11.02 6.78
CA ASN A 20 -4.73 11.29 6.28
C ASN A 20 -5.43 9.99 5.87
N LYS A 21 -6.77 10.07 5.79
CA LYS A 21 -7.60 9.04 5.17
C LYS A 21 -8.32 9.65 3.97
N PHE A 22 -8.02 9.16 2.79
CA PHE A 22 -8.67 9.54 1.54
C PHE A 22 -9.62 8.43 1.12
N MET A 23 -10.91 8.68 1.21
CA MET A 23 -11.89 7.61 1.05
C MET A 23 -13.07 8.05 0.19
N ASN A 24 -13.49 7.13 -0.71
CA ASN A 24 -14.70 7.26 -1.49
C ASN A 24 -14.74 8.49 -2.41
N ALA A 25 -13.60 8.92 -2.95
CA ALA A 25 -13.59 9.90 -4.02
C ALA A 25 -14.27 9.29 -5.25
N HIS A 26 -15.23 10.02 -5.81
CA HIS A 26 -16.12 9.52 -6.85
C HIS A 26 -16.40 10.57 -7.92
N GLY A 27 -16.44 10.16 -9.17
CA GLY A 27 -16.78 11.02 -10.31
C GLY A 27 -16.13 10.54 -11.61
N PRO A 28 -16.59 11.06 -12.74
CA PRO A 28 -16.17 10.59 -14.07
C PRO A 28 -14.76 11.01 -14.48
N MET A 29 -14.10 11.87 -13.70
CA MET A 29 -12.74 12.38 -13.97
C MET A 29 -11.99 12.54 -12.64
N ASP A 30 -10.68 12.43 -12.67
CA ASP A 30 -9.82 12.42 -11.48
C ASP A 30 -10.31 11.39 -10.45
N SER A 31 -10.80 11.80 -9.29
CA SER A 31 -11.37 10.94 -8.24
C SER A 31 -10.36 9.98 -7.63
N TYR A 32 -9.10 10.41 -7.55
CA TYR A 32 -8.03 9.71 -6.86
C TYR A 32 -8.11 9.94 -5.35
N GLY A 33 -7.52 9.06 -4.58
CA GLY A 33 -7.33 9.28 -3.15
C GLY A 33 -6.47 10.53 -2.93
N SER A 34 -5.38 10.64 -3.64
CA SER A 34 -4.51 11.80 -3.62
C SER A 34 -3.80 12.03 -4.96
N HIS A 35 -3.36 13.25 -5.20
CA HIS A 35 -2.90 13.70 -6.49
C HIS A 35 -1.79 14.76 -6.33
N ILE A 36 -0.64 14.51 -6.93
CA ILE A 36 0.43 15.50 -7.11
C ILE A 36 0.27 16.06 -8.53
N ASP A 37 -0.34 17.25 -8.62
CA ASP A 37 -0.54 17.94 -9.89
C ASP A 37 0.81 18.46 -10.41
N TYR A 38 0.87 19.33 -11.38
CA TYR A 38 2.12 19.80 -11.95
C TYR A 38 2.75 20.99 -11.19
N GLY A 39 4.05 21.21 -11.39
CA GLY A 39 4.79 22.35 -10.87
C GLY A 39 5.16 22.28 -9.40
N ASN A 40 5.19 21.10 -8.79
CA ASN A 40 5.54 20.95 -7.38
C ASN A 40 7.04 20.66 -7.20
N GLU A 41 7.57 21.03 -6.03
CA GLU A 41 8.95 20.74 -5.62
C GLU A 41 8.97 20.23 -4.17
N ASN A 42 9.62 19.07 -3.94
CA ASN A 42 9.72 18.41 -2.63
C ASN A 42 8.34 18.15 -1.99
N VAL A 43 7.44 17.50 -2.70
CA VAL A 43 6.11 17.12 -2.22
C VAL A 43 6.05 15.63 -1.95
N VAL A 44 5.68 15.26 -0.72
CA VAL A 44 5.61 13.86 -0.28
C VAL A 44 4.26 13.54 0.34
N PHE A 45 3.60 12.52 -0.18
CA PHE A 45 2.47 11.87 0.46
C PHE A 45 2.95 10.61 1.18
N GLN A 46 2.84 10.59 2.52
CA GLN A 46 3.32 9.46 3.32
C GLN A 46 2.38 9.10 4.47
N TYR A 47 2.40 7.84 4.87
CA TYR A 47 1.61 7.33 6.01
C TYR A 47 0.11 7.61 5.89
N ASN A 48 -0.41 7.69 4.66
CA ASN A 48 -1.82 7.90 4.40
C ASN A 48 -2.52 6.56 4.13
N TYR A 49 -3.80 6.53 4.44
CA TYR A 49 -4.69 5.44 4.10
C TYR A 49 -5.64 5.88 2.98
N SER A 50 -5.64 5.17 1.88
CA SER A 50 -6.51 5.40 0.72
C SER A 50 -7.47 4.23 0.56
N PHE A 51 -8.76 4.50 0.36
CA PHE A 51 -9.76 3.45 0.30
C PHE A 51 -10.89 3.79 -0.65
N ASN A 52 -11.18 2.84 -1.58
CA ASN A 52 -12.37 2.87 -2.42
C ASN A 52 -12.54 4.19 -3.21
N ASN A 53 -11.44 4.71 -3.77
CA ASN A 53 -11.47 5.88 -4.64
C ASN A 53 -11.60 5.44 -6.10
N GLU A 54 -12.58 6.02 -6.81
CA GLU A 54 -12.96 5.56 -8.15
C GLU A 54 -11.84 5.71 -9.18
N GLY A 55 -11.15 6.85 -9.18
CA GLY A 55 -10.06 7.13 -10.13
C GLY A 55 -8.80 6.34 -9.83
N GLY A 56 -8.43 6.21 -8.55
CA GLY A 56 -7.25 5.46 -8.16
C GLY A 56 -6.62 5.89 -6.84
N PHE A 57 -5.41 5.37 -6.61
CA PHE A 57 -4.66 5.67 -5.40
C PHE A 57 -3.80 6.91 -5.57
N ALA A 58 -2.84 6.89 -6.50
CA ALA A 58 -1.83 7.92 -6.66
C ALA A 58 -1.72 8.39 -8.11
N GLU A 59 -1.81 9.70 -8.28
CA GLU A 59 -1.59 10.39 -9.54
C GLU A 59 -0.44 11.37 -9.38
N ILE A 60 0.51 11.36 -10.32
CA ILE A 60 1.62 12.31 -10.40
C ILE A 60 1.68 12.84 -11.82
N LEU A 61 1.48 14.14 -11.99
CA LEU A 61 1.61 14.81 -13.27
C LEU A 61 3.03 15.29 -13.56
N GLY A 62 3.22 16.09 -14.58
CA GLY A 62 4.53 16.56 -15.03
C GLY A 62 5.06 17.80 -14.31
N ASP A 63 6.25 18.26 -14.70
CA ASP A 63 6.89 19.47 -14.17
C ASP A 63 7.11 19.44 -12.64
N ASN A 64 7.30 18.27 -12.08
CA ASN A 64 7.53 18.07 -10.65
C ASN A 64 9.02 17.79 -10.38
N ILE A 65 9.52 18.22 -9.22
CA ILE A 65 10.89 17.97 -8.78
C ILE A 65 10.85 17.32 -7.40
N ASN A 66 11.44 16.12 -7.27
CA ASN A 66 11.58 15.38 -6.03
C ASN A 66 10.21 15.18 -5.31
N CYS A 67 9.25 14.60 -6.01
CA CYS A 67 7.89 14.41 -5.53
C CYS A 67 7.49 12.93 -5.56
N GLY A 68 6.64 12.50 -4.61
CA GLY A 68 6.17 11.12 -4.65
C GLY A 68 5.40 10.61 -3.44
N TYR A 69 5.27 9.29 -3.39
CA TYR A 69 4.47 8.53 -2.43
C TYR A 69 5.30 7.48 -1.72
N ARG A 70 5.25 7.44 -0.39
CA ARG A 70 5.92 6.39 0.38
C ARG A 70 5.14 5.96 1.61
N TYR A 71 5.26 4.69 1.98
CA TYR A 71 4.66 4.13 3.18
C TYR A 71 3.16 4.45 3.33
N ASN A 72 2.41 4.44 2.24
CA ASN A 72 0.97 4.55 2.25
C ASN A 72 0.33 3.16 2.11
N ILE A 73 -0.93 3.05 2.53
CA ILE A 73 -1.76 1.87 2.30
C ILE A 73 -2.93 2.27 1.41
N SER A 74 -3.10 1.56 0.30
CA SER A 74 -4.20 1.71 -0.65
C SER A 74 -5.02 0.44 -0.70
N VAL A 75 -6.33 0.56 -0.58
CA VAL A 75 -7.25 -0.58 -0.56
C VAL A 75 -8.42 -0.31 -1.49
N ASN A 76 -8.59 -1.18 -2.46
CA ASN A 76 -9.70 -1.13 -3.43
C ASN A 76 -9.83 0.20 -4.18
N ASP A 77 -8.73 0.91 -4.38
CA ASP A 77 -8.69 2.09 -5.21
C ASP A 77 -8.62 1.72 -6.70
N GLY A 78 -9.17 2.60 -7.55
CA GLY A 78 -9.13 2.40 -8.99
C GLY A 78 -10.23 1.47 -9.52
N TYR A 79 -11.38 1.47 -8.89
CA TYR A 79 -12.48 0.61 -9.30
C TYR A 79 -13.26 1.11 -10.53
N ARG A 80 -12.87 2.26 -11.11
CA ARG A 80 -13.52 2.75 -12.34
C ARG A 80 -13.29 1.76 -13.47
N GLU A 81 -14.40 1.26 -14.02
CA GLU A 81 -14.39 0.59 -15.31
C GLU A 81 -14.60 1.64 -16.42
N ASP A 82 -14.03 1.40 -17.60
CA ASP A 82 -14.23 2.28 -18.75
C ASP A 82 -15.52 1.91 -19.51
N PRO A 83 -16.68 2.44 -19.14
CA PRO A 83 -17.92 2.03 -19.76
C PRO A 83 -18.14 2.62 -21.16
N ASN A 84 -17.46 3.71 -21.55
CA ASN A 84 -17.82 4.44 -22.76
C ASN A 84 -16.66 5.08 -23.53
N GLY A 85 -15.44 4.73 -23.23
CA GLY A 85 -14.30 5.26 -23.98
C GLY A 85 -14.15 6.77 -23.95
N VAL A 86 -14.54 7.42 -22.87
CA VAL A 86 -14.49 8.87 -22.76
C VAL A 86 -13.17 9.30 -22.14
N SER A 87 -12.24 9.69 -23.00
CA SER A 87 -11.01 10.37 -22.61
C SER A 87 -9.87 9.52 -21.98
N TRP A 88 -8.79 10.16 -21.79
CA TRP A 88 -7.52 9.75 -21.20
C TRP A 88 -7.61 9.18 -19.76
N ASP A 89 -8.70 9.42 -19.04
CA ASP A 89 -8.91 8.98 -17.66
C ASP A 89 -9.98 7.87 -17.54
N LYS A 90 -9.92 6.90 -18.44
CA LYS A 90 -10.98 5.94 -18.67
C LYS A 90 -11.08 4.85 -17.62
N LYS A 91 -9.95 4.39 -17.11
CA LYS A 91 -9.85 3.24 -16.22
C LYS A 91 -9.21 3.63 -14.90
N GLY A 92 -9.64 3.01 -13.83
CA GLY A 92 -9.04 3.21 -12.53
C GLY A 92 -7.57 2.80 -12.49
N LYS A 93 -6.75 3.51 -11.74
CA LYS A 93 -5.31 3.30 -11.68
C LYS A 93 -4.80 3.20 -10.24
N ILE A 94 -3.92 2.26 -10.00
CA ILE A 94 -3.17 2.21 -8.74
C ILE A 94 -2.15 3.34 -8.71
N PHE A 95 -1.32 3.39 -9.75
CA PHE A 95 -0.34 4.45 -9.97
C PHE A 95 -0.53 5.03 -11.37
N TRP A 96 -0.62 6.31 -11.44
CA TRP A 96 -0.58 7.03 -12.71
C TRP A 96 0.50 8.10 -12.66
N VAL A 97 1.47 7.98 -13.58
CA VAL A 97 2.51 8.99 -13.78
C VAL A 97 2.42 9.51 -15.19
N SER A 98 2.33 10.82 -15.36
CA SER A 98 2.26 11.47 -16.66
C SER A 98 3.16 12.71 -16.71
N ASN A 99 3.39 13.23 -17.93
CA ASN A 99 4.14 14.44 -18.17
C ASN A 99 3.24 15.64 -18.53
N TYR A 100 1.96 15.57 -18.16
CA TYR A 100 1.03 16.68 -18.36
C TYR A 100 1.37 17.85 -17.42
N CYS A 101 1.39 19.08 -17.95
CA CYS A 101 1.70 20.29 -17.19
C CYS A 101 0.74 21.45 -17.51
N GLY A 102 -0.52 21.14 -17.63
CA GLY A 102 -1.58 22.14 -17.74
C GLY A 102 -1.93 22.59 -19.17
N GLN A 103 -1.11 22.26 -20.17
CA GLN A 103 -1.36 22.68 -21.55
C GLN A 103 -1.13 21.53 -22.55
N ASN A 104 -2.01 21.37 -23.51
CA ASN A 104 -1.83 20.46 -24.63
C ASN A 104 -1.38 21.26 -25.88
N PRO A 105 -0.43 20.77 -26.69
CA PRO A 105 0.27 19.48 -26.58
C PRO A 105 1.58 19.52 -25.76
N ILE A 106 1.83 20.53 -24.97
CA ILE A 106 3.07 20.66 -24.19
C ILE A 106 3.18 19.51 -23.18
N ARG A 107 4.40 18.99 -23.05
CA ARG A 107 4.77 17.93 -22.09
C ARG A 107 5.98 18.36 -21.31
N CYS A 108 5.93 18.13 -19.99
CA CYS A 108 6.98 18.53 -19.06
C CYS A 108 7.39 17.32 -18.23
N PRO A 109 8.48 16.64 -18.55
CA PRO A 109 9.02 15.59 -17.72
C PRO A 109 9.31 16.06 -16.30
N SER A 110 9.11 15.17 -15.34
CA SER A 110 9.47 15.40 -13.93
C SER A 110 10.90 14.94 -13.64
N VAL A 111 11.47 15.39 -12.52
CA VAL A 111 12.78 14.97 -12.04
C VAL A 111 12.64 14.43 -10.62
N GLY A 112 13.01 13.15 -10.39
CA GLY A 112 12.92 12.53 -9.10
C GLY A 112 11.48 12.20 -8.68
N THR A 113 10.74 11.52 -9.54
CA THR A 113 9.45 10.94 -9.18
C THR A 113 9.67 9.62 -8.43
N PHE A 114 9.16 9.50 -7.21
CA PHE A 114 9.35 8.28 -6.42
C PHE A 114 8.05 7.71 -5.86
N ILE A 115 7.90 6.41 -6.00
CA ILE A 115 6.79 5.61 -5.42
C ILE A 115 7.43 4.41 -4.75
N TYR A 116 7.52 4.41 -3.41
CA TYR A 116 8.19 3.30 -2.74
C TYR A 116 7.59 2.94 -1.37
N ASN A 117 7.77 1.69 -1.00
CA ASN A 117 7.26 1.15 0.27
C ASN A 117 5.76 1.43 0.50
N ASN A 118 4.95 1.41 -0.55
CA ASN A 118 3.51 1.44 -0.40
C ASN A 118 2.95 0.02 -0.40
N THR A 119 1.84 -0.21 0.31
CA THR A 119 1.07 -1.45 0.23
C THR A 119 -0.23 -1.17 -0.50
N VAL A 120 -0.48 -1.91 -1.57
CA VAL A 120 -1.70 -1.83 -2.37
C VAL A 120 -2.40 -3.17 -2.34
N PHE A 121 -3.66 -3.14 -1.95
CA PHE A 121 -4.54 -4.31 -1.99
C PHE A 121 -5.72 -4.02 -2.91
N VAL A 122 -5.95 -4.90 -3.86
CA VAL A 122 -7.04 -4.82 -4.84
C VAL A 122 -7.90 -6.05 -4.72
N ASN A 123 -9.19 -5.87 -4.50
CA ASN A 123 -10.15 -6.97 -4.46
C ASN A 123 -10.18 -7.73 -5.80
N ASP A 124 -10.50 -9.00 -5.74
CA ASP A 124 -10.55 -9.93 -6.87
C ASP A 124 -11.54 -9.58 -8.00
N THR A 125 -12.42 -8.63 -7.77
CA THR A 125 -13.35 -8.13 -8.79
C THR A 125 -12.88 -6.87 -9.53
N LEU A 126 -11.77 -6.26 -9.08
CA LEU A 126 -11.27 -4.99 -9.61
C LEU A 126 -10.10 -5.20 -10.58
N ASN A 127 -9.96 -4.29 -11.52
CA ASN A 127 -8.94 -4.36 -12.57
C ASN A 127 -8.23 -3.01 -12.80
N PRO A 128 -7.67 -2.35 -11.77
CA PRO A 128 -6.99 -1.07 -11.95
C PRO A 128 -5.68 -1.23 -12.73
N GLU A 129 -5.15 -0.11 -13.20
CA GLU A 129 -3.90 -0.07 -13.96
C GLU A 129 -2.75 0.51 -13.15
N ILE A 130 -1.53 0.04 -13.43
CA ILE A 130 -0.31 0.81 -13.21
C ILE A 130 0.03 1.45 -14.55
N TYR A 131 -0.06 2.78 -14.64
CA TYR A 131 0.04 3.48 -15.90
C TYR A 131 1.11 4.57 -15.84
N ILE A 132 2.19 4.36 -16.58
CA ILE A 132 3.30 5.30 -16.68
C ILE A 132 3.41 5.73 -18.15
N TRP A 133 3.29 7.02 -18.38
CA TRP A 133 3.35 7.60 -19.71
C TRP A 133 4.79 7.60 -20.25
N PRO A 134 4.98 7.66 -21.59
CA PRO A 134 6.28 7.87 -22.16
C PRO A 134 6.81 9.28 -21.79
N ASP A 135 8.13 9.41 -21.76
CA ASP A 135 8.83 10.70 -21.55
C ASP A 135 8.39 11.43 -20.26
N VAL A 136 8.12 10.70 -19.20
CA VAL A 136 7.69 11.27 -17.90
C VAL A 136 8.87 11.83 -17.07
N GLY A 137 10.10 11.58 -17.47
CA GLY A 137 11.31 11.81 -16.68
C GLY A 137 11.67 10.60 -15.83
N ASP A 138 12.55 10.79 -14.86
CA ASP A 138 13.01 9.69 -14.02
C ASP A 138 11.95 9.29 -12.98
N VAL A 139 11.60 7.99 -12.99
CA VAL A 139 10.59 7.39 -12.10
C VAL A 139 11.18 6.19 -11.38
N HIS A 140 11.06 6.20 -10.07
CA HIS A 140 11.57 5.15 -9.17
C HIS A 140 10.43 4.41 -8.49
N LEU A 141 10.20 3.15 -8.84
CA LEU A 141 9.24 2.24 -8.20
C LEU A 141 9.99 1.17 -7.40
N TYR A 142 10.15 1.38 -6.10
CA TYR A 142 10.89 0.47 -5.24
C TYR A 142 10.04 -0.04 -4.08
N ASN A 143 10.25 -1.28 -3.67
CA ASN A 143 9.72 -1.82 -2.42
C ASN A 143 8.19 -1.72 -2.29
N ASN A 144 7.43 -1.57 -3.36
CA ASN A 144 5.98 -1.58 -3.26
C ASN A 144 5.47 -3.01 -3.16
N LEU A 145 4.47 -3.21 -2.34
CA LEU A 145 3.75 -4.47 -2.20
C LEU A 145 2.39 -4.31 -2.87
N VAL A 146 2.14 -5.07 -3.92
CA VAL A 146 0.88 -5.04 -4.68
C VAL A 146 0.25 -6.42 -4.64
N VAL A 147 -0.93 -6.51 -4.05
CA VAL A 147 -1.71 -7.73 -3.89
C VAL A 147 -3.02 -7.60 -4.64
N VAL A 148 -3.30 -8.57 -5.49
CA VAL A 148 -4.58 -8.67 -6.21
C VAL A 148 -5.27 -9.95 -5.78
N GLY A 149 -6.55 -9.89 -5.51
CA GLY A 149 -7.35 -11.08 -5.20
C GLY A 149 -7.51 -12.01 -6.41
N GLN A 150 -7.94 -13.23 -6.18
CA GLN A 150 -7.85 -14.39 -7.10
C GLN A 150 -8.39 -14.19 -8.52
N ASN A 151 -9.33 -13.30 -8.75
CA ASN A 151 -9.90 -13.04 -10.07
C ASN A 151 -9.64 -11.61 -10.56
N GLY A 152 -8.90 -10.82 -9.79
CA GLY A 152 -8.50 -9.48 -10.15
C GLY A 152 -7.39 -9.48 -11.19
N ASN A 153 -7.20 -8.33 -11.80
CA ASN A 153 -6.08 -8.07 -12.69
C ASN A 153 -5.52 -6.70 -12.35
N VAL A 154 -4.22 -6.59 -12.26
CA VAL A 154 -3.55 -5.30 -12.40
C VAL A 154 -2.91 -5.30 -13.78
N ILE A 155 -3.38 -4.45 -14.66
CA ILE A 155 -2.82 -4.31 -15.98
C ILE A 155 -1.72 -3.27 -15.89
N SER A 156 -0.53 -3.65 -16.27
CA SER A 156 0.55 -2.69 -16.44
C SER A 156 0.53 -2.19 -17.88
N THR A 157 0.29 -0.91 -18.04
CA THR A 157 0.53 -0.21 -19.29
C THR A 157 1.76 0.65 -19.10
N LEU A 158 2.90 0.00 -19.07
CA LEU A 158 4.18 0.66 -19.21
C LEU A 158 4.32 0.95 -20.71
N ILE A 159 3.96 2.15 -21.11
CA ILE A 159 4.13 2.55 -22.50
C ILE A 159 5.62 2.78 -22.71
N GLU A 160 6.11 2.33 -23.85
CA GLU A 160 7.48 2.44 -24.35
C GLU A 160 8.13 3.76 -23.96
N THR A 161 8.68 3.81 -22.78
CA THR A 161 9.64 4.84 -22.41
C THR A 161 10.98 4.36 -22.94
N ASP A 162 11.78 5.27 -23.49
CA ASP A 162 13.20 5.01 -23.59
C ASP A 162 13.67 4.64 -22.18
N SER A 163 14.07 3.40 -22.01
CA SER A 163 14.21 2.67 -20.72
C SER A 163 15.26 3.24 -19.76
N ASN A 164 15.81 4.42 -20.03
CA ASN A 164 16.90 4.98 -19.25
C ASN A 164 16.46 5.70 -17.99
N ASP A 165 15.18 6.00 -17.85
CA ASP A 165 14.68 6.86 -16.77
C ASP A 165 13.59 6.16 -15.90
N LEU A 166 13.29 4.89 -16.14
CA LEU A 166 12.35 4.11 -15.35
C LEU A 166 13.08 3.01 -14.56
N TYR A 167 13.05 3.12 -13.25
CA TYR A 167 13.73 2.24 -12.32
C TYR A 167 12.69 1.45 -11.51
N ILE A 168 12.52 0.17 -11.82
CA ILE A 168 11.61 -0.74 -11.11
C ILE A 168 12.42 -1.83 -10.45
N SER A 169 12.36 -1.95 -9.12
CA SER A 169 13.15 -2.96 -8.42
C SER A 169 12.60 -3.28 -7.03
N HIS A 170 12.83 -4.52 -6.58
CA HIS A 170 12.49 -5.01 -5.25
C HIS A 170 11.02 -4.76 -4.86
N ASN A 171 10.10 -4.82 -5.80
CA ASN A 171 8.67 -4.82 -5.50
C ASN A 171 8.21 -6.25 -5.20
N LEU A 172 7.07 -6.39 -4.53
CA LEU A 172 6.40 -7.68 -4.38
C LEU A 172 5.04 -7.60 -5.06
N PHE A 173 4.82 -8.52 -6.00
CA PHE A 173 3.58 -8.66 -6.75
C PHE A 173 2.98 -10.03 -6.45
N TYR A 174 1.77 -10.07 -5.89
CA TYR A 174 1.11 -11.33 -5.59
C TYR A 174 -0.22 -11.45 -6.29
N ASP A 175 -0.44 -12.64 -6.82
CA ASP A 175 -1.57 -13.06 -7.65
C ASP A 175 -1.76 -12.19 -8.92
N THR A 176 -0.67 -11.62 -9.34
CA THR A 176 -0.61 -10.72 -10.49
C THR A 176 0.00 -11.42 -11.70
N SER A 177 -0.40 -12.65 -12.00
CA SER A 177 0.07 -13.41 -13.19
C SER A 177 -0.09 -12.62 -14.51
N ARG A 178 -0.43 -11.34 -14.44
CA ARG A 178 -0.76 -10.43 -15.53
C ARG A 178 -0.16 -9.03 -15.40
N ILE A 179 0.81 -8.80 -14.51
CA ILE A 179 1.68 -7.63 -14.66
C ILE A 179 2.73 -8.02 -15.69
N ASP A 180 2.46 -7.66 -16.92
CA ASP A 180 3.42 -7.77 -18.01
C ASP A 180 4.38 -6.58 -17.92
N LEU A 181 5.18 -6.57 -16.87
CA LEU A 181 6.33 -5.68 -16.78
C LEU A 181 7.36 -6.23 -17.78
N ASP A 182 7.81 -5.42 -18.72
CA ASP A 182 8.91 -5.80 -19.58
C ASP A 182 10.09 -6.25 -18.70
N ASN A 183 10.45 -7.53 -18.77
CA ASN A 183 11.53 -8.15 -17.98
C ASN A 183 12.88 -7.43 -18.07
N LYS A 184 13.03 -6.45 -18.96
CA LYS A 184 14.22 -5.61 -19.08
C LYS A 184 14.26 -4.44 -18.09
N LEU A 185 13.12 -4.05 -17.53
CA LEU A 185 12.99 -2.86 -16.68
C LEU A 185 12.91 -3.23 -15.21
N GLU A 186 12.56 -4.47 -14.89
CA GLU A 186 12.36 -4.92 -13.53
C GLU A 186 13.50 -5.80 -13.04
N ASN A 187 13.99 -5.49 -11.83
CA ASN A 187 15.04 -6.27 -11.19
C ASN A 187 14.65 -6.64 -9.76
N ASN A 188 14.95 -7.89 -9.38
CA ASN A 188 14.84 -8.37 -8.00
C ASN A 188 13.45 -8.27 -7.35
N SER A 189 12.38 -8.21 -8.13
CA SER A 189 11.03 -8.27 -7.54
C SER A 189 10.64 -9.69 -7.13
N VAL A 190 9.75 -9.77 -6.14
CA VAL A 190 9.26 -11.01 -5.53
C VAL A 190 7.85 -11.30 -6.02
N TYR A 191 7.57 -12.55 -6.38
CA TYR A 191 6.26 -13.02 -6.90
C TYR A 191 5.70 -14.13 -6.00
N GLU A 192 5.65 -13.86 -4.70
CA GLU A 192 5.20 -14.83 -3.71
C GLU A 192 4.11 -14.22 -2.82
N ASP A 193 3.36 -15.07 -2.11
CA ASP A 193 2.37 -14.62 -1.13
C ASP A 193 3.03 -13.76 -0.05
N PRO A 194 2.66 -12.49 0.10
CA PRO A 194 3.22 -11.60 1.12
C PRO A 194 2.80 -11.97 2.53
N LEU A 195 1.90 -12.93 2.70
CA LEU A 195 1.36 -13.34 3.99
C LEU A 195 0.81 -12.15 4.80
N LEU A 196 -0.11 -11.40 4.20
CA LEU A 196 -0.81 -10.33 4.92
C LEU A 196 -1.58 -10.88 6.13
N LEU A 197 -1.74 -10.04 7.17
CA LEU A 197 -2.63 -10.30 8.27
C LEU A 197 -4.02 -10.40 7.78
N ASN A 198 -4.88 -11.02 7.69
CA ASN A 198 -6.12 -11.24 6.98
C ASN A 198 -7.18 -10.16 7.24
N SER A 199 -7.62 -9.51 6.19
CA SER A 199 -8.71 -8.53 6.22
C SER A 199 -10.07 -9.14 6.64
N VAL A 200 -10.26 -10.43 6.48
CA VAL A 200 -11.49 -11.13 6.93
C VAL A 200 -11.70 -11.04 8.45
N TYR A 201 -10.61 -11.00 9.21
CA TYR A 201 -10.68 -10.89 10.68
C TYR A 201 -10.64 -9.47 11.20
N LEU A 202 -9.93 -8.59 10.51
CA LEU A 202 -9.70 -7.21 10.95
C LEU A 202 -10.65 -6.22 10.26
N GLY A 203 -11.24 -6.62 9.12
CA GLY A 203 -12.03 -5.76 8.26
C GLY A 203 -11.18 -4.98 7.27
N GLU A 204 -11.72 -4.72 6.08
CA GLU A 204 -11.01 -4.03 4.99
C GLU A 204 -10.62 -2.59 5.35
N ASN A 205 -11.31 -1.98 6.28
CA ASN A 205 -11.04 -0.60 6.72
C ASN A 205 -10.01 -0.50 7.84
N ASP A 206 -9.47 -1.64 8.32
CA ASP A 206 -8.42 -1.64 9.33
C ASP A 206 -7.04 -1.76 8.66
N PRO A 207 -6.20 -0.73 8.69
CA PRO A 207 -4.85 -0.80 8.14
C PRO A 207 -4.01 -1.95 8.69
N ALA A 208 -4.30 -2.44 9.90
CA ALA A 208 -3.58 -3.56 10.49
C ALA A 208 -3.73 -4.86 9.70
N ALA A 209 -4.80 -5.01 8.91
CA ALA A 209 -5.01 -6.15 8.02
C ALA A 209 -3.91 -6.29 6.95
N TYR A 210 -3.27 -5.20 6.61
CA TYR A 210 -2.26 -5.10 5.54
C TYR A 210 -0.82 -5.15 6.06
N ARG A 211 -0.61 -5.52 7.31
CA ARG A 211 0.71 -5.91 7.83
C ARG A 211 1.09 -7.28 7.30
N ILE A 212 2.38 -7.49 7.11
CA ILE A 212 2.93 -8.79 6.76
C ILE A 212 3.25 -9.61 8.02
N GLN A 213 3.18 -10.93 7.90
CA GLN A 213 3.57 -11.87 8.96
C GLN A 213 5.10 -12.03 9.04
N SER A 214 5.60 -12.59 10.14
CA SER A 214 7.03 -12.71 10.39
C SER A 214 7.80 -13.63 9.41
N ASN A 215 7.10 -14.51 8.73
CA ASN A 215 7.65 -15.41 7.69
C ASN A 215 7.35 -14.94 6.26
N SER A 216 6.91 -13.70 6.10
CA SER A 216 6.66 -13.12 4.79
C SER A 216 7.95 -13.01 3.97
N PRO A 217 7.92 -13.31 2.66
CA PRO A 217 9.04 -13.10 1.75
C PRO A 217 9.40 -11.61 1.60
N ALA A 218 8.53 -10.70 2.03
CA ALA A 218 8.78 -9.26 2.01
C ALA A 218 9.71 -8.78 3.14
N ILE A 219 9.97 -9.61 4.16
CA ILE A 219 10.82 -9.22 5.30
C ILE A 219 12.27 -9.03 4.86
N ASN A 220 12.83 -7.83 5.10
CA ASN A 220 14.21 -7.44 4.76
C ASN A 220 14.59 -7.64 3.27
N SER A 221 13.61 -7.68 2.39
CA SER A 221 13.80 -7.94 0.96
C SER A 221 13.77 -6.69 0.08
N GLY A 222 13.63 -5.52 0.69
CA GLY A 222 13.56 -4.26 -0.02
C GLY A 222 14.93 -3.75 -0.48
N PHE A 223 14.92 -2.86 -1.45
CA PHE A 223 16.08 -2.06 -1.86
C PHE A 223 16.44 -1.06 -0.76
N LEU A 224 17.72 -0.87 -0.48
CA LEU A 224 18.18 0.09 0.51
C LEU A 224 18.07 1.52 -0.04
N ILE A 225 17.18 2.30 0.52
CA ILE A 225 16.96 3.70 0.16
C ILE A 225 17.67 4.58 1.18
N ASN A 226 18.79 5.19 0.78
CA ASN A 226 19.61 6.02 1.66
C ASN A 226 20.33 7.18 0.93
N GLY A 227 20.00 7.44 -0.34
CA GLY A 227 20.64 8.48 -1.14
C GLY A 227 22.10 8.22 -1.52
N SER A 228 22.62 7.01 -1.28
CA SER A 228 24.06 6.71 -1.45
C SER A 228 24.50 6.43 -2.87
N ASN A 229 23.57 6.35 -3.82
CA ASN A 229 23.85 6.08 -5.22
C ASN A 229 23.02 6.99 -6.15
N ASP A 230 23.39 7.06 -7.42
CA ASP A 230 22.73 7.95 -8.39
C ASP A 230 21.25 7.65 -8.58
N SER A 231 20.86 6.38 -8.51
CA SER A 231 19.45 5.97 -8.64
C SER A 231 18.60 6.35 -7.43
N THR A 232 19.20 6.77 -6.34
CA THR A 232 18.49 7.19 -5.12
C THR A 232 18.79 8.61 -4.69
N LYS A 233 19.44 9.43 -5.52
CA LYS A 233 19.84 10.80 -5.14
C LYS A 233 18.69 11.70 -4.70
N TYR A 234 17.47 11.48 -5.24
CA TYR A 234 16.23 12.17 -4.83
C TYR A 234 15.53 11.51 -3.64
N LEU A 235 16.03 10.36 -3.24
CA LEU A 235 15.55 9.58 -2.10
C LEU A 235 16.53 9.71 -0.93
N GLU A 236 16.89 10.95 -0.57
CA GLU A 236 17.94 11.24 0.42
C GLU A 236 17.73 10.56 1.75
N HIS A 237 16.49 10.30 2.09
CA HIS A 237 16.14 9.53 3.28
C HIS A 237 14.83 8.74 3.06
N ASN A 238 14.75 7.63 3.72
CA ASN A 238 13.63 6.68 3.62
C ASN A 238 12.41 7.06 4.48
N GLY A 239 12.34 8.26 5.03
CA GLY A 239 11.26 8.69 5.92
C GLY A 239 11.49 8.41 7.40
N GLY A 240 12.41 7.50 7.76
CA GLY A 240 12.75 7.15 9.13
C GLY A 240 11.74 6.26 9.86
N LEU A 241 10.48 6.28 9.45
CA LEU A 241 9.40 5.47 9.99
C LEU A 241 8.60 4.79 8.86
N ASP A 242 7.87 3.75 9.21
CA ASP A 242 6.84 3.15 8.35
C ASP A 242 5.44 3.70 8.67
N TYR A 243 4.40 3.18 7.99
CA TYR A 243 3.01 3.57 8.24
C TYR A 243 2.56 3.35 9.70
N PHE A 244 3.09 2.33 10.37
CA PHE A 244 2.72 1.91 11.72
C PHE A 244 3.62 2.49 12.81
N GLY A 245 4.59 3.34 12.45
CA GLY A 245 5.54 3.96 13.36
C GLY A 245 6.75 3.10 13.72
N ASN A 246 7.00 2.00 13.02
CA ASN A 246 8.24 1.25 13.20
C ASN A 246 9.40 1.98 12.53
N SER A 247 10.59 1.91 13.14
CA SER A 247 11.79 2.52 12.60
C SER A 247 12.24 1.85 11.29
N VAL A 248 12.65 2.66 10.33
CA VAL A 248 13.25 2.22 9.06
C VAL A 248 14.73 2.57 9.06
N SER A 249 15.58 1.57 8.88
CA SER A 249 17.04 1.74 8.91
C SER A 249 17.55 2.48 7.67
N HIS A 250 18.56 3.33 7.83
CA HIS A 250 19.32 3.91 6.71
C HIS A 250 20.51 3.02 6.27
N HIS A 251 20.73 1.90 6.95
CA HIS A 251 21.89 1.04 6.71
C HIS A 251 21.54 -0.41 6.34
N LEU A 252 20.30 -0.79 6.50
CA LEU A 252 19.80 -2.14 6.21
C LEU A 252 18.58 -2.05 5.29
N PRO A 253 18.39 -3.05 4.42
CA PRO A 253 17.18 -3.16 3.62
C PRO A 253 15.92 -3.10 4.49
N SER A 254 14.90 -2.37 4.02
CA SER A 254 13.58 -2.39 4.63
C SER A 254 12.80 -3.63 4.22
N ASN A 255 11.65 -3.84 4.84
CA ASN A 255 10.66 -4.74 4.26
C ASN A 255 10.10 -4.13 2.97
N ILE A 256 9.53 -4.96 2.11
CA ILE A 256 8.73 -4.51 0.98
C ILE A 256 7.32 -4.16 1.50
N GLY A 257 6.76 -3.01 1.08
CA GLY A 257 5.47 -2.51 1.53
C GLY A 257 5.53 -1.50 2.68
N ALA A 258 4.36 -1.12 3.17
CA ALA A 258 4.18 -0.04 4.15
C ALA A 258 4.44 -0.45 5.61
N PHE A 259 4.79 -1.71 5.88
CA PHE A 259 5.07 -2.25 7.21
C PHE A 259 6.51 -2.71 7.34
N ASN A 260 7.28 -2.11 8.23
CA ASN A 260 8.70 -2.44 8.49
C ASN A 260 8.95 -3.10 9.85
N GLY A 261 7.91 -3.61 10.51
CA GLY A 261 8.05 -4.39 11.74
C GLY A 261 8.46 -5.84 11.47
N SER A 262 8.77 -6.57 12.53
CA SER A 262 9.14 -7.99 12.45
C SER A 262 7.98 -8.93 12.09
N GLY A 263 6.77 -8.39 12.02
CA GLY A 263 5.54 -9.15 11.85
C GLY A 263 5.17 -10.01 13.08
N PRO A 264 3.91 -10.24 13.35
CA PRO A 264 3.49 -11.25 14.31
C PRO A 264 3.86 -12.63 13.76
N MET A 265 4.21 -13.56 14.65
CA MET A 265 4.31 -14.96 14.25
C MET A 265 2.99 -15.43 13.65
N GLN A 266 3.08 -16.26 12.61
CA GLN A 266 1.91 -16.89 12.01
C GLN A 266 1.07 -17.53 13.12
N ILE A 267 -0.12 -17.01 13.33
CA ILE A 267 -1.15 -17.82 13.97
C ILE A 267 -1.46 -18.88 12.92
N LEU A 268 -0.91 -20.08 13.09
CA LEU A 268 -1.32 -21.23 12.29
C LEU A 268 -2.84 -21.17 12.25
N GLU A 269 -3.43 -21.13 11.07
CA GLU A 269 -4.85 -21.34 10.90
C GLU A 269 -5.19 -22.71 11.53
N GLN A 270 -5.39 -22.71 12.83
CA GLN A 270 -6.25 -23.73 13.36
C GLN A 270 -7.60 -23.41 12.75
N LYS A 271 -8.10 -24.32 11.90
CA LYS A 271 -9.51 -24.33 11.49
C LYS A 271 -10.29 -23.85 12.68
N THR A 272 -10.82 -22.64 12.61
CA THR A 272 -11.45 -21.98 13.74
C THR A 272 -12.63 -22.84 14.13
N ASN A 273 -12.43 -23.68 15.12
CA ASN A 273 -13.55 -24.15 15.91
C ASN A 273 -14.19 -22.88 16.44
N ASP A 274 -15.47 -22.67 16.16
CA ASP A 274 -16.16 -21.44 16.58
C ASP A 274 -15.86 -21.14 18.04
N ILE A 275 -14.95 -20.19 18.28
CA ILE A 275 -14.63 -19.72 19.64
C ILE A 275 -15.67 -18.68 20.00
N LYS A 276 -16.44 -18.94 21.02
CA LYS A 276 -17.40 -17.99 21.54
C LYS A 276 -16.97 -17.52 22.92
N LEU A 277 -16.89 -16.22 23.10
CA LEU A 277 -16.63 -15.57 24.38
C LEU A 277 -17.96 -15.07 24.95
N PHE A 278 -18.27 -15.45 26.18
CA PHE A 278 -19.49 -15.05 26.87
C PHE A 278 -19.20 -14.70 28.32
N PRO A 279 -19.73 -13.60 28.82
CA PRO A 279 -20.36 -12.52 28.09
C PRO A 279 -19.31 -11.70 27.30
N SER A 280 -19.73 -10.97 26.29
CA SER A 280 -18.83 -10.10 25.51
C SER A 280 -18.34 -8.86 26.28
N VAL A 281 -19.05 -8.49 27.35
CA VAL A 281 -18.65 -7.45 28.31
C VAL A 281 -18.85 -8.00 29.70
N THR A 282 -17.86 -7.99 30.56
CA THR A 282 -17.91 -8.55 31.92
C THR A 282 -16.94 -7.80 32.84
N TYR A 283 -17.25 -7.89 34.14
CA TYR A 283 -16.38 -7.36 35.20
C TYR A 283 -15.66 -8.45 35.97
N ASP A 284 -16.16 -9.68 35.94
CA ASP A 284 -15.69 -10.77 36.81
C ASP A 284 -15.11 -11.97 36.07
N TYR A 285 -15.73 -12.42 34.98
CA TYR A 285 -15.30 -13.61 34.26
C TYR A 285 -15.76 -13.62 32.81
N VAL A 286 -15.03 -14.37 31.99
CA VAL A 286 -15.37 -14.67 30.59
C VAL A 286 -15.40 -16.19 30.45
N SER A 287 -16.44 -16.74 29.86
CA SER A 287 -16.50 -18.13 29.47
C SER A 287 -16.07 -18.31 28.03
N ILE A 288 -15.18 -19.28 27.80
CA ILE A 288 -14.72 -19.64 26.47
C ILE A 288 -15.39 -20.95 26.06
N SER A 289 -16.12 -20.93 24.95
CA SER A 289 -16.66 -22.13 24.33
C SER A 289 -16.04 -22.35 22.97
N ILE A 290 -15.47 -23.53 22.77
CA ILE A 290 -14.90 -23.93 21.47
C ILE A 290 -15.69 -25.15 21.00
N LYS A 291 -16.36 -25.01 19.87
CA LYS A 291 -17.18 -26.09 19.27
C LYS A 291 -16.28 -27.27 18.89
N ASN A 292 -16.69 -28.46 19.30
CA ASN A 292 -15.96 -29.71 19.01
C ASN A 292 -14.54 -29.81 19.60
N TYR A 293 -14.24 -29.08 20.69
CA TYR A 293 -12.99 -29.18 21.42
C TYR A 293 -13.22 -29.56 22.88
N SER A 294 -12.51 -30.58 23.34
CA SER A 294 -12.60 -31.08 24.71
C SER A 294 -11.28 -31.03 25.50
N GLY A 295 -10.21 -30.56 24.88
CA GLY A 295 -8.88 -30.43 25.47
C GLY A 295 -8.73 -29.28 26.47
N PRO A 296 -7.57 -29.15 27.12
CA PRO A 296 -7.25 -28.02 27.99
C PRO A 296 -7.10 -26.73 27.16
N ILE A 297 -7.58 -25.63 27.70
CA ILE A 297 -7.47 -24.30 27.12
C ILE A 297 -6.53 -23.49 28.01
N ASN A 298 -5.41 -23.01 27.43
CA ASN A 298 -4.54 -22.02 28.05
C ASN A 298 -4.91 -20.65 27.50
N THR A 299 -5.14 -19.70 28.37
CA THR A 299 -5.52 -18.34 27.96
C THR A 299 -4.61 -17.32 28.64
N GLU A 300 -4.15 -16.37 27.88
CA GLU A 300 -3.37 -15.23 28.33
C GLU A 300 -4.16 -13.95 28.08
N ILE A 301 -4.14 -13.05 29.03
CA ILE A 301 -4.87 -11.78 28.97
C ILE A 301 -3.84 -10.66 28.96
N TYR A 302 -4.01 -9.74 28.04
CA TYR A 302 -3.16 -8.58 27.86
C TYR A 302 -3.98 -7.29 27.85
N THR A 303 -3.36 -6.17 28.26
CA THR A 303 -3.94 -4.84 28.03
C THR A 303 -3.98 -4.53 26.53
N LEU A 304 -4.75 -3.52 26.14
CA LEU A 304 -4.73 -3.01 24.77
C LEU A 304 -3.35 -2.44 24.36
N LYS A 305 -2.47 -2.19 25.33
CA LYS A 305 -1.08 -1.75 25.09
C LYS A 305 -0.10 -2.92 24.98
N GLY A 306 -0.56 -4.15 25.19
CA GLY A 306 0.27 -5.35 25.13
C GLY A 306 0.88 -5.78 26.47
N ASP A 307 0.56 -5.14 27.58
CA ASP A 307 1.05 -5.56 28.89
C ASP A 307 0.32 -6.82 29.34
N PHE A 308 1.07 -7.83 29.79
CA PHE A 308 0.52 -9.06 30.32
C PHE A 308 -0.28 -8.80 31.62
N ILE A 309 -1.50 -9.30 31.68
CA ILE A 309 -2.37 -9.18 32.86
C ILE A 309 -2.39 -10.51 33.64
N ASN A 310 -2.72 -11.59 32.94
CA ASN A 310 -2.95 -12.87 33.60
C ASN A 310 -2.92 -14.05 32.61
N SER A 311 -2.68 -15.25 33.11
CA SER A 311 -2.88 -16.49 32.36
C SER A 311 -3.62 -17.52 33.19
N GLN A 312 -4.49 -18.28 32.57
CA GLN A 312 -5.30 -19.31 33.23
C GLN A 312 -5.48 -20.54 32.35
N ASN A 313 -5.56 -21.71 33.02
CA ASN A 313 -5.93 -22.96 32.40
C ASN A 313 -7.41 -23.24 32.67
N GLY A 314 -8.22 -23.38 31.64
CA GLY A 314 -9.63 -23.70 31.79
C GLY A 314 -10.54 -22.98 30.81
N LYS A 315 -11.81 -23.31 30.85
CA LYS A 315 -12.85 -22.73 30.00
C LYS A 315 -13.48 -21.44 30.56
N ILE A 316 -13.14 -21.11 31.80
CA ILE A 316 -13.63 -19.93 32.50
C ILE A 316 -12.43 -19.09 32.93
N LEU A 317 -12.39 -17.86 32.50
CA LEU A 317 -11.38 -16.88 32.90
C LEU A 317 -11.93 -16.00 34.00
N SER A 318 -11.23 -15.94 35.15
CA SER A 318 -11.52 -14.95 36.19
C SER A 318 -10.69 -13.68 35.88
N LEU A 319 -11.35 -12.53 35.87
CA LEU A 319 -10.74 -11.23 35.65
C LEU A 319 -10.39 -10.49 36.96
N LYS A 320 -10.41 -11.20 38.10
CA LYS A 320 -10.03 -10.62 39.39
C LYS A 320 -8.54 -10.55 39.57
#